data_50b6926c889fe31b54db787ef559833b
#
_entry.id   50b6926c889fe31b54db787ef559833b
#
_cell.length_a   1.000
_cell.length_b   1.000
_cell.length_c   1.000
_cell.angle_alpha   90.00
_cell.angle_beta   90.00
_cell.angle_gamma   90.00
#
_symmetry.space_group_name_H-M   'P 1'
#
loop_
_entity.id
_entity.type
_entity.pdbx_description
1 polymer ?
#
loop_
_entity_poly.entity_id
_entity_poly.type
_entity_poly.pdbx_seq_one_letter_code
_entity_poly.pdbx_strand_id
1 'polypeptide(L)'
;MPKPKFRISKAVLNALKMKLEDALSYRIQTKPDCKQAAVVITEKTGKMISESTVYRLFLWEKNINSPYVQTLEILAEFIGYPSWFELEDHLHELCKFRIKSGVFADSFDSEPYSILYHCIQIKSFDALRSFFNQFPSDVSVEKKLILGEEIYAALYRNPETTTDFYKEFHA
;
A
#
# COMPACT_ATOMS: atom_id res chain seq x y z
N MET A 1 18.81 7.79 -18.62
CA MET A 1 18.61 7.87 -17.16
C MET A 1 17.52 6.89 -16.76
N PRO A 2 17.70 6.11 -15.70
CA PRO A 2 16.63 5.25 -15.21
C PRO A 2 15.48 6.14 -14.71
N LYS A 3 14.24 5.78 -15.09
CA LYS A 3 13.05 6.50 -14.61
C LYS A 3 12.94 6.34 -13.09
N PRO A 4 12.60 7.39 -12.32
CA PRO A 4 12.44 7.30 -10.89
C PRO A 4 11.33 6.31 -10.53
N LYS A 5 11.64 5.38 -9.65
CA LYS A 5 10.68 4.44 -9.06
C LYS A 5 10.23 4.98 -7.72
N PHE A 6 8.93 4.95 -7.50
CA PHE A 6 8.32 5.38 -6.24
C PHE A 6 7.96 4.17 -5.39
N ARG A 7 8.41 4.14 -4.14
CA ARG A 7 8.11 3.04 -3.23
C ARG A 7 6.84 3.36 -2.44
N ILE A 8 5.80 2.57 -2.64
CA ILE A 8 4.54 2.67 -1.90
C ILE A 8 4.38 1.47 -0.97
N SER A 9 3.67 1.66 0.13
CA SER A 9 3.35 0.57 1.03
C SER A 9 2.35 -0.40 0.39
N LYS A 10 2.35 -1.66 0.82
CA LYS A 10 1.42 -2.66 0.30
C LYS A 10 -0.03 -2.32 0.63
N ALA A 11 -0.27 -1.70 1.79
CA ALA A 11 -1.59 -1.22 2.18
C ALA A 11 -2.12 -0.15 1.20
N VAL A 12 -1.29 0.84 0.85
CA VAL A 12 -1.64 1.87 -0.13
C VAL A 12 -1.82 1.26 -1.52
N LEU A 13 -0.96 0.31 -1.91
CA LEU A 13 -1.11 -0.41 -3.19
C LEU A 13 -2.44 -1.16 -3.27
N ASN A 14 -2.84 -1.85 -2.21
CA ASN A 14 -4.11 -2.56 -2.16
C ASN A 14 -5.30 -1.58 -2.21
N ALA A 15 -5.22 -0.45 -1.49
CA ALA A 15 -6.24 0.59 -1.57
C ALA A 15 -6.33 1.20 -2.98
N LEU A 16 -5.20 1.40 -3.66
CA LEU A 16 -5.15 1.85 -5.06
C LEU A 16 -5.83 0.84 -5.99
N LYS A 17 -5.53 -0.46 -5.86
CA LYS A 17 -6.17 -1.52 -6.64
C LYS A 17 -7.69 -1.50 -6.49
N MET A 18 -8.19 -1.42 -5.26
CA MET A 18 -9.62 -1.33 -4.99
C MET A 18 -10.25 -0.11 -5.67
N LYS A 19 -9.65 1.06 -5.54
CA LYS A 19 -10.13 2.28 -6.21
C LYS A 19 -10.13 2.18 -7.72
N LEU A 20 -9.14 1.51 -8.30
CA LEU A 20 -9.09 1.26 -9.75
C LEU A 20 -10.21 0.31 -10.20
N GLU A 21 -10.44 -0.78 -9.47
CA GLU A 21 -11.52 -1.72 -9.75
C GLU A 21 -12.90 -1.06 -9.62
N ASP A 22 -13.09 -0.21 -8.61
CA ASP A 22 -14.32 0.59 -8.46
C ASP A 22 -14.53 1.53 -9.65
N ALA A 23 -13.48 2.23 -10.09
CA ALA A 23 -13.53 3.13 -11.24
C ALA A 23 -13.74 2.39 -12.57
N LEU A 24 -13.27 1.16 -12.69
CA LEU A 24 -13.48 0.27 -13.83
C LEU A 24 -14.84 -0.44 -13.79
N SER A 25 -15.48 -0.53 -12.63
CA SER A 25 -16.72 -1.28 -12.39
C SER A 25 -16.60 -2.80 -12.58
N TYR A 26 -15.37 -3.35 -12.54
CA TYR A 26 -15.10 -4.78 -12.55
C TYR A 26 -13.78 -5.10 -11.84
N ARG A 27 -13.62 -6.37 -11.44
CA ARG A 27 -12.39 -6.87 -10.83
C ARG A 27 -11.41 -7.39 -11.86
N ILE A 28 -10.11 -7.14 -11.60
CA ILE A 28 -9.02 -7.61 -12.47
C ILE A 28 -8.46 -8.91 -11.88
N GLN A 29 -8.80 -10.04 -12.50
CA GLN A 29 -8.40 -11.37 -12.05
C GLN A 29 -7.60 -12.13 -13.11
N THR A 30 -7.68 -11.73 -14.37
CA THR A 30 -7.08 -12.42 -15.50
C THR A 30 -6.26 -11.47 -16.39
N LYS A 31 -5.42 -12.04 -17.26
CA LYS A 31 -4.71 -11.23 -18.27
C LYS A 31 -5.64 -10.48 -19.22
N PRO A 32 -6.73 -11.08 -19.75
CA PRO A 32 -7.70 -10.34 -20.54
C PRO A 32 -8.27 -9.12 -19.81
N ASP A 33 -8.55 -9.21 -18.50
CA ASP A 33 -9.01 -8.08 -17.70
C ASP A 33 -7.95 -6.97 -17.66
N CYS A 34 -6.67 -7.33 -17.53
CA CYS A 34 -5.57 -6.36 -17.57
C CYS A 34 -5.48 -5.64 -18.90
N LYS A 35 -5.70 -6.35 -20.01
CA LYS A 35 -5.72 -5.77 -21.36
C LYS A 35 -6.89 -4.78 -21.50
N GLN A 36 -8.08 -5.18 -21.09
CA GLN A 36 -9.26 -4.33 -21.11
C GLN A 36 -9.07 -3.09 -20.23
N ALA A 37 -8.56 -3.24 -19.01
CA ALA A 37 -8.26 -2.13 -18.13
C ALA A 37 -7.26 -1.14 -18.73
N ALA A 38 -6.20 -1.64 -19.37
CA ALA A 38 -5.21 -0.79 -20.04
C ALA A 38 -5.84 0.04 -21.17
N VAL A 39 -6.76 -0.53 -21.95
CA VAL A 39 -7.50 0.18 -23.00
C VAL A 39 -8.38 1.26 -22.39
N VAL A 40 -9.22 0.92 -21.40
CA VAL A 40 -10.15 1.87 -20.76
C VAL A 40 -9.39 3.04 -20.11
N ILE A 41 -8.29 2.75 -19.39
CA ILE A 41 -7.47 3.78 -18.76
C ILE A 41 -6.85 4.70 -19.83
N THR A 42 -6.32 4.13 -20.92
CA THR A 42 -5.71 4.89 -22.01
C THR A 42 -6.75 5.79 -22.72
N GLU A 43 -7.93 5.27 -22.98
CA GLU A 43 -9.01 6.04 -23.64
C GLU A 43 -9.48 7.19 -22.75
N LYS A 44 -9.66 6.95 -21.46
CA LYS A 44 -10.16 7.97 -20.53
C LYS A 44 -9.14 9.07 -20.23
N THR A 45 -7.85 8.73 -20.13
CA THR A 45 -6.80 9.70 -19.78
C THR A 45 -6.06 10.27 -20.99
N GLY A 46 -6.20 9.66 -22.15
CA GLY A 46 -5.39 10.00 -23.33
C GLY A 46 -3.90 9.62 -23.18
N LYS A 47 -3.52 8.95 -22.10
CA LYS A 47 -2.13 8.56 -21.77
C LYS A 47 -1.98 7.06 -21.84
N MET A 48 -0.98 6.58 -22.60
CA MET A 48 -0.78 5.16 -22.81
C MET A 48 -0.31 4.45 -21.52
N ILE A 49 -1.03 3.41 -21.13
CA ILE A 49 -0.61 2.42 -20.16
C ILE A 49 -0.61 1.03 -20.80
N SER A 50 0.44 0.23 -20.58
CA SER A 50 0.52 -1.09 -21.17
C SER A 50 -0.21 -2.15 -20.37
N GLU A 51 -0.71 -3.20 -21.03
CA GLU A 51 -1.26 -4.40 -20.40
C GLU A 51 -0.27 -4.99 -19.36
N SER A 52 1.02 -5.04 -19.71
CA SER A 52 2.06 -5.57 -18.82
C SER A 52 2.24 -4.72 -17.56
N THR A 53 1.96 -3.41 -17.62
CA THR A 53 1.99 -2.53 -16.44
C THR A 53 0.81 -2.84 -15.52
N VAL A 54 -0.39 -2.99 -16.07
CA VAL A 54 -1.59 -3.36 -15.31
C VAL A 54 -1.43 -4.77 -14.73
N TYR A 55 -0.92 -5.72 -15.55
CA TYR A 55 -0.65 -7.08 -15.10
C TYR A 55 0.31 -7.11 -13.91
N ARG A 56 1.40 -6.36 -13.95
CA ARG A 56 2.35 -6.24 -12.84
C ARG A 56 1.69 -5.64 -11.59
N LEU A 57 0.83 -4.66 -11.77
CA LEU A 57 0.15 -3.99 -10.65
C LEU A 57 -0.83 -4.93 -9.94
N PHE A 58 -1.57 -5.77 -10.66
CA PHE A 58 -2.66 -6.57 -10.11
C PHE A 58 -2.32 -8.02 -9.84
N LEU A 59 -1.61 -8.68 -10.76
CA LEU A 59 -1.46 -10.13 -10.79
C LEU A 59 -0.05 -10.64 -10.52
N TRP A 60 0.96 -9.76 -10.53
CA TRP A 60 2.33 -10.17 -10.29
C TRP A 60 2.67 -10.14 -8.81
N GLU A 61 2.91 -11.29 -8.19
CA GLU A 61 3.18 -11.41 -6.75
C GLU A 61 4.56 -10.93 -6.29
N LYS A 62 5.52 -10.78 -7.21
CA LYS A 62 6.92 -10.45 -6.87
C LYS A 62 7.23 -8.96 -7.04
N ASN A 63 7.32 -8.22 -5.93
CA ASN A 63 8.01 -6.92 -5.82
C ASN A 63 7.45 -5.71 -6.58
N ILE A 64 6.15 -5.47 -6.52
CA ILE A 64 5.55 -4.31 -7.21
C ILE A 64 5.40 -3.05 -6.33
N ASN A 65 6.08 -2.98 -5.21
CA ASN A 65 6.02 -1.79 -4.35
C ASN A 65 6.78 -0.57 -4.93
N SER A 66 7.16 -0.60 -6.21
CA SER A 66 7.95 0.46 -6.83
C SER A 66 7.50 0.74 -8.28
N PRO A 67 6.24 1.15 -8.50
CA PRO A 67 5.81 1.59 -9.81
C PRO A 67 6.53 2.88 -10.22
N TYR A 68 6.56 3.16 -11.53
CA TYR A 68 7.06 4.45 -12.00
C TYR A 68 6.09 5.57 -11.65
N VAL A 69 6.62 6.74 -11.28
CA VAL A 69 5.82 7.94 -10.95
C VAL A 69 4.82 8.27 -12.07
N GLN A 70 5.26 8.20 -13.32
CA GLN A 70 4.37 8.44 -14.47
C GLN A 70 3.16 7.48 -14.52
N THR A 71 3.36 6.21 -14.14
CA THR A 71 2.25 5.25 -14.05
C THR A 71 1.27 5.65 -12.96
N LEU A 72 1.77 6.06 -11.80
CA LEU A 72 0.95 6.51 -10.68
C LEU A 72 0.13 7.76 -11.02
N GLU A 73 0.73 8.72 -11.75
CA GLU A 73 0.03 9.92 -12.23
C GLU A 73 -1.11 9.57 -13.20
N ILE A 74 -0.88 8.63 -14.14
CA ILE A 74 -1.94 8.17 -15.06
C ILE A 74 -3.09 7.52 -14.28
N LEU A 75 -2.77 6.70 -13.29
CA LEU A 75 -3.78 6.02 -12.48
C LEU A 75 -4.55 7.00 -11.58
N ALA A 76 -3.88 8.01 -11.03
CA ALA A 76 -4.52 9.06 -10.26
C ALA A 76 -5.52 9.84 -11.11
N GLU A 77 -5.12 10.28 -12.30
CA GLU A 77 -5.97 10.97 -13.25
C GLU A 77 -7.17 10.11 -13.69
N PHE A 78 -6.96 8.81 -13.92
CA PHE A 78 -8.04 7.88 -14.27
C PHE A 78 -9.10 7.81 -13.18
N ILE A 79 -8.70 7.77 -11.91
CA ILE A 79 -9.60 7.73 -10.74
C ILE A 79 -10.29 9.09 -10.52
N GLY A 80 -9.74 10.19 -11.07
CA GLY A 80 -10.29 11.54 -10.96
C GLY A 80 -9.54 12.46 -10.00
N TYR A 81 -8.31 12.13 -9.68
CA TYR A 81 -7.43 12.98 -8.86
C TYR A 81 -6.48 13.80 -9.73
N PRO A 82 -6.19 15.07 -9.37
CA PRO A 82 -5.32 15.94 -10.15
C PRO A 82 -3.86 15.46 -10.21
N SER A 83 -3.42 14.72 -9.17
CA SER A 83 -2.05 14.20 -9.06
C SER A 83 -1.99 12.91 -8.23
N TRP A 84 -0.89 12.18 -8.38
CA TRP A 84 -0.59 11.05 -7.50
C TRP A 84 -0.52 11.46 -6.03
N PHE A 85 0.07 12.61 -5.74
CA PHE A 85 0.23 13.09 -4.36
C PHE A 85 -1.13 13.22 -3.64
N GLU A 86 -2.12 13.82 -4.28
CA GLU A 86 -3.46 13.98 -3.70
C GLU A 86 -4.19 12.63 -3.54
N LEU A 87 -4.04 11.74 -4.51
CA LEU A 87 -4.57 10.38 -4.40
C LEU A 87 -3.88 9.62 -3.27
N GLU A 88 -2.56 9.71 -3.15
CA GLU A 88 -1.78 9.04 -2.10
C GLU A 88 -2.23 9.47 -0.71
N ASP A 89 -2.41 10.77 -0.48
CA ASP A 89 -2.95 11.29 0.78
C ASP A 89 -4.33 10.72 1.10
N HIS A 90 -5.21 10.65 0.11
CA HIS A 90 -6.52 10.03 0.29
C HIS A 90 -6.43 8.53 0.60
N LEU A 91 -5.55 7.80 -0.07
CA LEU A 91 -5.31 6.37 0.20
C LEU A 91 -4.75 6.15 1.60
N HIS A 92 -3.87 7.02 2.08
CA HIS A 92 -3.38 6.99 3.45
C HIS A 92 -4.51 7.19 4.47
N GLU A 93 -5.40 8.15 4.25
CA GLU A 93 -6.57 8.35 5.13
C GLU A 93 -7.51 7.14 5.13
N LEU A 94 -7.76 6.52 3.99
CA LEU A 94 -8.52 5.27 3.90
C LEU A 94 -7.86 4.13 4.68
N CYS A 95 -6.54 4.00 4.59
CA CYS A 95 -5.80 3.01 5.36
C CYS A 95 -5.90 3.27 6.87
N LYS A 96 -5.75 4.52 7.32
CA LYS A 96 -5.96 4.92 8.72
C LYS A 96 -7.36 4.58 9.22
N PHE A 97 -8.38 4.86 8.41
CA PHE A 97 -9.76 4.53 8.75
C PHE A 97 -9.97 3.03 8.94
N ARG A 98 -9.46 2.21 8.03
CA ARG A 98 -9.51 0.74 8.12
C ARG A 98 -8.80 0.23 9.37
N ILE A 99 -7.67 0.82 9.72
CA ILE A 99 -6.91 0.52 10.92
C ILE A 99 -7.75 0.83 12.18
N LYS A 100 -8.35 2.01 12.26
CA LYS A 100 -9.17 2.42 13.41
C LYS A 100 -10.47 1.64 13.56
N SER A 101 -11.07 1.17 12.47
CA SER A 101 -12.33 0.43 12.48
C SER A 101 -12.21 -1.07 12.81
N GLY A 102 -11.01 -1.55 13.15
CA GLY A 102 -10.81 -2.95 13.56
C GLY A 102 -10.89 -3.98 12.44
N VAL A 103 -10.84 -3.55 11.17
CA VAL A 103 -10.83 -4.45 9.99
C VAL A 103 -9.51 -5.24 9.86
N PHE A 104 -8.74 -5.30 10.93
CA PHE A 104 -7.47 -6.04 10.99
C PHE A 104 -7.61 -7.55 11.10
N ALA A 105 -8.72 -8.04 11.60
CA ALA A 105 -8.87 -9.46 11.91
C ALA A 105 -8.57 -10.35 10.69
N ASP A 106 -8.99 -9.92 9.51
CA ASP A 106 -8.77 -10.66 8.26
C ASP A 106 -7.36 -10.47 7.67
N SER A 107 -6.58 -9.51 8.18
CA SER A 107 -5.26 -9.14 7.65
C SER A 107 -4.10 -9.83 8.38
N PHE A 108 -4.33 -10.38 9.57
CA PHE A 108 -3.29 -11.02 10.37
C PHE A 108 -2.69 -12.27 9.72
N ASP A 109 -3.51 -13.01 8.96
CA ASP A 109 -3.05 -14.23 8.29
C ASP A 109 -2.34 -13.97 6.96
N SER A 110 -2.62 -12.85 6.31
CA SER A 110 -2.10 -12.59 4.97
C SER A 110 -0.94 -11.58 4.90
N GLU A 111 -0.94 -10.48 5.69
CA GLU A 111 0.04 -9.41 5.53
C GLU A 111 0.25 -8.46 6.73
N PRO A 112 0.58 -8.95 7.94
CA PRO A 112 0.76 -8.08 9.11
C PRO A 112 1.87 -7.03 8.91
N TYR A 113 2.90 -7.37 8.14
CA TYR A 113 4.10 -6.54 7.94
C TYR A 113 3.84 -5.28 7.12
N SER A 114 2.95 -5.33 6.13
CA SER A 114 2.64 -4.18 5.30
C SER A 114 1.90 -3.09 6.08
N ILE A 115 1.06 -3.51 7.02
CA ILE A 115 0.32 -2.61 7.90
C ILE A 115 1.28 -1.91 8.86
N LEU A 116 2.20 -2.64 9.49
CA LEU A 116 3.22 -2.08 10.35
C LEU A 116 4.10 -1.07 9.62
N TYR A 117 4.62 -1.46 8.47
CA TYR A 117 5.43 -0.57 7.65
C TYR A 117 4.68 0.72 7.31
N HIS A 118 3.41 0.58 6.91
CA HIS A 118 2.57 1.72 6.60
C HIS A 118 2.35 2.61 7.82
N CYS A 119 2.00 2.05 8.99
CA CYS A 119 1.81 2.81 10.22
C CYS A 119 3.06 3.58 10.64
N ILE A 120 4.24 2.97 10.48
CA ILE A 120 5.53 3.62 10.76
C ILE A 120 5.76 4.77 9.78
N GLN A 121 5.56 4.53 8.49
CA GLN A 121 5.77 5.52 7.43
C GLN A 121 4.91 6.79 7.62
N ILE A 122 3.66 6.62 8.03
CA ILE A 122 2.73 7.75 8.27
C ILE A 122 2.73 8.25 9.72
N LYS A 123 3.63 7.75 10.56
CA LYS A 123 3.73 8.08 12.00
C LYS A 123 2.42 7.87 12.78
N SER A 124 1.65 6.86 12.40
CA SER A 124 0.39 6.52 13.08
C SER A 124 0.63 5.60 14.27
N PHE A 125 1.16 6.15 15.37
CA PHE A 125 1.53 5.37 16.56
C PHE A 125 0.32 4.81 17.31
N ASP A 126 -0.82 5.49 17.29
CA ASP A 126 -2.07 4.95 17.86
C ASP A 126 -2.53 3.70 17.11
N ALA A 127 -2.37 3.68 15.79
CA ALA A 127 -2.66 2.50 14.98
C ALA A 127 -1.70 1.35 15.30
N LEU A 128 -0.41 1.64 15.51
CA LEU A 128 0.58 0.65 15.96
C LEU A 128 0.23 0.07 17.33
N ARG A 129 -0.15 0.91 18.30
CA ARG A 129 -0.63 0.44 19.62
C ARG A 129 -1.85 -0.45 19.50
N SER A 130 -2.84 -0.05 18.70
CA SER A 130 -4.02 -0.88 18.44
C SER A 130 -3.65 -2.21 17.80
N PHE A 131 -2.70 -2.20 16.87
CA PHE A 131 -2.16 -3.42 16.26
C PHE A 131 -1.54 -4.34 17.31
N PHE A 132 -0.63 -3.84 18.12
CA PHE A 132 0.04 -4.65 19.16
C PHE A 132 -0.93 -5.16 20.22
N ASN A 133 -1.94 -4.36 20.61
CA ASN A 133 -2.95 -4.77 21.58
C ASN A 133 -3.88 -5.88 21.05
N GLN A 134 -4.07 -5.96 19.74
CA GLN A 134 -4.87 -6.99 19.08
C GLN A 134 -4.01 -8.19 18.63
N PHE A 135 -2.70 -8.12 18.83
CA PHE A 135 -1.79 -9.17 18.39
C PHE A 135 -2.05 -10.45 19.19
N PRO A 136 -2.34 -11.59 18.53
CA PRO A 136 -2.66 -12.83 19.22
C PRO A 136 -1.53 -13.26 20.14
N SER A 137 -1.85 -13.69 21.36
CA SER A 137 -0.86 -14.15 22.36
C SER A 137 -0.14 -15.44 21.95
N ASP A 138 -0.78 -16.25 21.11
CA ASP A 138 -0.33 -17.55 20.64
C ASP A 138 0.54 -17.52 19.37
N VAL A 139 0.88 -16.32 18.89
CA VAL A 139 1.77 -16.16 17.72
C VAL A 139 3.14 -16.78 18.01
N SER A 140 3.63 -17.59 17.08
CA SER A 140 4.91 -18.26 17.20
C SER A 140 6.07 -17.28 17.39
N VAL A 141 7.12 -17.74 18.08
CA VAL A 141 8.35 -16.96 18.31
C VAL A 141 8.97 -16.52 16.97
N GLU A 142 8.94 -17.40 15.97
CA GLU A 142 9.45 -17.09 14.62
C GLU A 142 8.72 -15.92 13.99
N LYS A 143 7.39 -15.89 14.03
CA LYS A 143 6.59 -14.75 13.53
C LYS A 143 6.88 -13.47 14.31
N LYS A 144 7.10 -13.54 15.61
CA LYS A 144 7.48 -12.38 16.44
C LYS A 144 8.87 -11.83 16.07
N LEU A 145 9.82 -12.70 15.75
CA LEU A 145 11.16 -12.30 15.30
C LEU A 145 11.10 -11.60 13.94
N ILE A 146 10.39 -12.19 12.98
CA ILE A 146 10.20 -11.59 11.64
C ILE A 146 9.53 -10.21 11.79
N LEU A 147 8.54 -10.09 12.66
CA LEU A 147 7.87 -8.82 12.95
C LEU A 147 8.84 -7.77 13.48
N GLY A 148 9.72 -8.17 14.41
CA GLY A 148 10.76 -7.30 14.96
C GLY A 148 11.75 -6.82 13.89
N GLU A 149 12.17 -7.71 13.00
CA GLU A 149 13.05 -7.38 11.87
C GLU A 149 12.39 -6.39 10.90
N GLU A 150 11.11 -6.57 10.61
CA GLU A 150 10.36 -5.66 9.73
C GLU A 150 10.17 -4.27 10.37
N ILE A 151 9.88 -4.20 11.66
CA ILE A 151 9.81 -2.93 12.40
C ILE A 151 11.18 -2.23 12.36
N TYR A 152 12.25 -2.95 12.64
CA TYR A 152 13.61 -2.42 12.60
C TYR A 152 13.95 -1.89 11.20
N ALA A 153 13.66 -2.67 10.15
CA ALA A 153 13.91 -2.26 8.77
C ALA A 153 13.10 -1.02 8.37
N ALA A 154 11.84 -0.92 8.83
CA ALA A 154 11.00 0.23 8.57
C ALA A 154 11.52 1.50 9.27
N LEU A 155 11.95 1.38 10.53
CA LEU A 155 12.55 2.49 11.30
C LEU A 155 13.90 2.93 10.70
N TYR A 156 14.74 1.98 10.33
CA TYR A 156 16.03 2.28 9.69
C TYR A 156 15.88 3.08 8.39
N ARG A 157 14.83 2.80 7.63
CA ARG A 157 14.53 3.53 6.37
C ARG A 157 13.86 4.88 6.59
N ASN A 158 13.38 5.14 7.79
CA ASN A 158 12.69 6.38 8.17
C ASN A 158 13.30 6.96 9.46
N PRO A 159 14.54 7.48 9.41
CA PRO A 159 15.26 7.91 10.61
C PRO A 159 14.55 9.03 11.38
N GLU A 160 13.78 9.89 10.69
CA GLU A 160 12.96 10.92 11.33
C GLU A 160 11.86 10.34 12.21
N THR A 161 11.30 9.19 11.80
CA THR A 161 10.25 8.50 12.55
C THR A 161 10.81 7.73 13.74
N THR A 162 12.08 7.33 13.67
CA THR A 162 12.74 6.54 14.72
C THR A 162 12.73 7.25 16.07
N THR A 163 13.08 8.51 16.10
CA THR A 163 13.11 9.32 17.33
C THR A 163 11.71 9.43 17.96
N ASP A 164 10.69 9.68 17.14
CA ASP A 164 9.31 9.81 17.59
C ASP A 164 8.77 8.45 18.09
N PHE A 165 9.12 7.37 17.39
CA PHE A 165 8.76 6.01 17.79
C PHE A 165 9.34 5.65 19.17
N TYR A 166 10.62 5.93 19.40
CA TYR A 166 11.24 5.65 20.71
C TYR A 166 10.62 6.48 21.83
N LYS A 167 10.31 7.73 21.62
CA LYS A 167 9.60 8.56 22.61
C LYS A 167 8.22 7.98 22.96
N GLU A 168 7.53 7.41 21.98
CA GLU A 168 6.16 6.92 22.16
C GLU A 168 6.10 5.55 22.84
N PHE A 169 7.07 4.66 22.60
CA PHE A 169 7.05 3.28 23.10
C PHE A 169 8.04 2.97 24.22
N HIS A 170 8.93 3.88 24.58
CA HIS A 170 9.90 3.73 25.67
C HIS A 170 9.76 4.79 26.78
N ALA A 171 8.66 5.54 26.80
CA ALA A 171 8.37 6.53 27.85
C ALA A 171 7.76 5.87 29.11
#